data_dee916874cce184b1c0732ad6e694715
#
_entry.id   dee916874cce184b1c0732ad6e694715
#
_cell.length_a   1.000
_cell.length_b   1.000
_cell.length_c   1.000
_cell.angle_alpha   90.00
_cell.angle_beta   90.00
_cell.angle_gamma   90.00
#
_symmetry.space_group_name_H-M   'P 1'
#
loop_
_entity.id
_entity.type
_entity.pdbx_description
1 polymer ?
#
loop_
_entity_poly.entity_id
_entity_poly.type
_entity_poly.pdbx_seq_one_letter_code
_entity_poly.pdbx_strand_id
1 'polypeptide(L)'
;MSQFIEIFYGMETTPVKDYIDDSFPGEWGTEDKDGNGVKVIRTTNFTNSGKLNLADVVTRSIEDRKVVRKQIKKYDTILERSGGTADNPVGRVVLFEEDNLFLCNNFTQVLRFKDVDPRFAFYALYYFYQTNRTAIRSMGSKTTGIQNLNMSKYLEIGIPNASDEDQKAFVTIAEQADKSKFGDFKSQFIEMF
;
A
#
# COMPACT_ATOMS: atom_id res chain seq x y z
N MET A 1 6.02 14.12 -15.13
CA MET A 1 4.76 13.35 -15.18
C MET A 1 5.10 11.90 -14.97
N SER A 2 4.26 11.11 -14.32
CA SER A 2 4.61 9.70 -14.07
C SER A 2 4.49 8.91 -15.37
N GLN A 3 5.50 8.09 -15.69
CA GLN A 3 5.48 7.20 -16.87
C GLN A 3 4.22 6.31 -16.90
N PHE A 4 3.72 5.89 -15.75
CA PHE A 4 2.46 5.16 -15.64
C PHE A 4 1.30 5.90 -16.33
N ILE A 5 1.12 7.19 -16.02
CA ILE A 5 0.02 7.99 -16.59
C ILE A 5 0.19 8.15 -18.09
N GLU A 6 1.41 8.35 -18.58
CA GLU A 6 1.68 8.52 -20.01
C GLU A 6 1.42 7.23 -20.80
N ILE A 7 1.81 6.07 -20.25
CA ILE A 7 1.66 4.76 -20.92
C ILE A 7 0.19 4.33 -20.99
N PHE A 8 -0.57 4.53 -19.90
CA PHE A 8 -1.94 4.02 -19.78
C PHE A 8 -3.02 5.10 -19.92
N TYR A 9 -2.66 6.29 -20.41
CA TYR A 9 -3.61 7.39 -20.61
C TYR A 9 -4.69 7.02 -21.62
N GLY A 10 -5.95 7.23 -21.23
CA GLY A 10 -7.10 6.95 -22.11
C GLY A 10 -7.46 5.48 -22.27
N MET A 11 -6.74 4.57 -21.61
CA MET A 11 -7.10 3.16 -21.59
C MET A 11 -8.37 2.95 -20.76
N GLU A 12 -9.23 2.01 -21.19
CA GLU A 12 -10.35 1.55 -20.37
C GLU A 12 -9.86 1.01 -19.03
N THR A 13 -10.69 1.13 -18.02
CA THR A 13 -10.33 0.71 -16.66
C THR A 13 -11.38 -0.21 -16.06
N THR A 14 -10.95 -1.13 -15.22
CA THR A 14 -11.82 -1.97 -14.39
C THR A 14 -11.69 -1.52 -12.93
N PRO A 15 -12.81 -1.37 -12.18
CA PRO A 15 -12.77 -0.97 -10.78
C PRO A 15 -11.94 -1.92 -9.92
N VAL A 16 -11.23 -1.37 -8.94
CA VAL A 16 -10.43 -2.14 -7.96
C VAL A 16 -11.22 -3.29 -7.33
N LYS A 17 -12.50 -3.07 -7.01
CA LYS A 17 -13.37 -4.09 -6.39
C LYS A 17 -13.44 -5.39 -7.18
N ASP A 18 -13.37 -5.33 -8.51
CA ASP A 18 -13.52 -6.48 -9.40
C ASP A 18 -12.25 -7.36 -9.43
N TYR A 19 -11.11 -6.79 -9.00
CA TYR A 19 -9.84 -7.51 -8.86
C TYR A 19 -9.56 -7.99 -7.44
N ILE A 20 -10.43 -7.75 -6.46
CA ILE A 20 -10.21 -8.18 -5.07
C ILE A 20 -10.46 -9.69 -4.93
N ASP A 21 -9.45 -10.42 -4.49
CA ASP A 21 -9.55 -11.80 -4.03
C ASP A 21 -9.94 -11.86 -2.54
N ASP A 22 -9.24 -11.07 -1.70
CA ASP A 22 -9.53 -10.95 -0.27
C ASP A 22 -9.22 -9.51 0.20
N SER A 23 -10.00 -9.03 1.16
CA SER A 23 -9.78 -7.73 1.77
C SER A 23 -10.24 -7.74 3.22
N PHE A 24 -9.35 -7.32 4.12
CA PHE A 24 -9.63 -7.32 5.55
C PHE A 24 -8.94 -6.17 6.27
N PRO A 25 -9.57 -5.63 7.34
CA PRO A 25 -8.93 -4.63 8.19
C PRO A 25 -7.81 -5.28 9.00
N GLY A 26 -6.77 -4.49 9.28
CA GLY A 26 -5.70 -4.92 10.16
C GLY A 26 -6.17 -5.24 11.59
N GLU A 27 -5.24 -5.69 12.43
CA GLU A 27 -5.46 -6.05 13.83
C GLU A 27 -4.40 -5.39 14.71
N TRP A 28 -4.80 -4.84 15.86
CA TRP A 28 -3.84 -4.20 16.76
C TRP A 28 -3.44 -5.10 17.94
N GLY A 29 -4.34 -5.96 18.40
CA GLY A 29 -4.12 -6.83 19.55
C GLY A 29 -3.90 -6.06 20.87
N THR A 30 -3.15 -6.65 21.78
CA THR A 30 -2.77 -6.09 23.07
C THR A 30 -1.25 -5.89 23.17
N GLU A 31 -0.77 -5.33 24.27
CA GLU A 31 0.66 -5.17 24.53
C GLU A 31 1.38 -6.53 24.55
N ASP A 32 2.52 -6.60 23.86
CA ASP A 32 3.40 -7.77 23.89
C ASP A 32 4.34 -7.68 25.10
N LYS A 33 3.91 -8.26 26.22
CA LYS A 33 4.68 -8.21 27.47
C LYS A 33 5.81 -9.22 27.53
N ASP A 34 5.68 -10.30 26.77
CA ASP A 34 6.58 -11.46 26.84
C ASP A 34 7.60 -11.49 25.69
N GLY A 35 7.50 -10.54 24.73
CA GLY A 35 8.39 -10.46 23.58
C GLY A 35 8.17 -11.54 22.52
N ASN A 36 7.06 -12.28 22.59
CA ASN A 36 6.69 -13.34 21.67
C ASN A 36 5.61 -12.91 20.65
N GLY A 37 5.29 -11.62 20.61
CA GLY A 37 4.25 -11.06 19.77
C GLY A 37 4.58 -11.07 18.27
N VAL A 38 3.56 -10.80 17.48
CA VAL A 38 3.65 -10.70 16.03
C VAL A 38 4.00 -9.26 15.62
N LYS A 39 4.84 -9.09 14.62
CA LYS A 39 5.17 -7.79 14.03
C LYS A 39 3.95 -7.15 13.38
N VAL A 40 3.65 -5.89 13.74
CA VAL A 40 2.47 -5.16 13.24
C VAL A 40 2.90 -3.84 12.58
N ILE A 41 2.65 -3.74 11.29
CA ILE A 41 2.89 -2.55 10.47
C ILE A 41 1.86 -1.48 10.85
N ARG A 42 2.33 -0.25 11.04
CA ARG A 42 1.51 0.94 11.31
C ARG A 42 1.58 1.91 10.14
N THR A 43 0.65 2.84 10.06
CA THR A 43 0.69 3.92 9.05
C THR A 43 1.94 4.81 9.17
N THR A 44 2.59 4.84 10.34
CA THR A 44 3.90 5.49 10.55
C THR A 44 5.07 4.77 9.87
N ASN A 45 4.89 3.51 9.49
CA ASN A 45 5.86 2.77 8.69
C ASN A 45 5.73 3.04 7.19
N PHE A 46 4.69 3.76 6.73
CA PHE A 46 4.49 4.08 5.33
C PHE A 46 5.39 5.24 4.91
N THR A 47 6.15 5.05 3.83
CA THR A 47 6.88 6.13 3.19
C THR A 47 6.05 6.79 2.08
N ASN A 48 6.40 8.02 1.71
CA ASN A 48 5.73 8.72 0.60
C ASN A 48 6.07 8.12 -0.78
N SER A 49 7.06 7.23 -0.85
CA SER A 49 7.43 6.50 -2.06
C SER A 49 6.66 5.18 -2.24
N GLY A 50 5.65 4.90 -1.41
CA GLY A 50 4.88 3.65 -1.49
C GLY A 50 5.61 2.43 -0.92
N LYS A 51 6.70 2.63 -0.19
CA LYS A 51 7.49 1.57 0.46
C LYS A 51 7.29 1.56 1.96
N LEU A 52 7.62 0.44 2.58
CA LEU A 52 7.63 0.29 4.04
C LEU A 52 9.00 0.63 4.64
N ASN A 53 8.99 1.38 5.73
CA ASN A 53 10.15 1.49 6.63
C ASN A 53 9.92 0.53 7.81
N LEU A 54 10.63 -0.59 7.81
CA LEU A 54 10.49 -1.64 8.81
C LEU A 54 11.49 -1.53 9.97
N ALA A 55 12.26 -0.43 10.06
CA ALA A 55 13.25 -0.23 11.13
C ALA A 55 12.60 -0.09 12.52
N ASP A 56 11.39 0.45 12.59
CA ASP A 56 10.61 0.63 13.83
C ASP A 56 9.24 -0.06 13.71
N VAL A 57 9.24 -1.40 13.71
CA VAL A 57 8.01 -2.19 13.72
C VAL A 57 7.76 -2.71 15.12
N VAL A 58 6.56 -2.46 15.65
CA VAL A 58 6.16 -2.95 16.96
C VAL A 58 5.71 -4.40 16.92
N THR A 59 5.88 -5.11 18.04
CA THR A 59 5.26 -6.42 18.28
C THR A 59 4.00 -6.28 19.12
N ARG A 60 3.01 -7.14 18.85
CA ARG A 60 1.73 -7.16 19.57
C ARG A 60 1.31 -8.58 19.87
N SER A 61 0.68 -8.78 21.01
CA SER A 61 0.04 -10.06 21.35
C SER A 61 -1.31 -10.13 20.63
N ILE A 62 -1.47 -11.13 19.75
CA ILE A 62 -2.66 -11.32 18.90
C ILE A 62 -3.01 -12.82 18.92
N GLU A 63 -4.30 -13.11 19.02
CA GLU A 63 -4.82 -14.50 19.00
C GLU A 63 -4.39 -15.22 17.71
N ASP A 64 -3.92 -16.48 17.82
CA ASP A 64 -3.39 -17.27 16.70
C ASP A 64 -4.35 -17.36 15.51
N ARG A 65 -5.66 -17.55 15.76
CA ARG A 65 -6.65 -17.59 14.68
C ARG A 65 -6.73 -16.28 13.91
N LYS A 66 -6.52 -15.14 14.57
CA LYS A 66 -6.48 -13.83 13.92
C LYS A 66 -5.19 -13.64 13.16
N VAL A 67 -4.08 -14.14 13.71
CA VAL A 67 -2.78 -14.13 13.02
C VAL A 67 -2.90 -14.89 11.71
N VAL A 68 -3.38 -16.12 11.73
CA VAL A 68 -3.57 -16.93 10.51
C VAL A 68 -4.51 -16.27 9.50
N ARG A 69 -5.63 -15.68 9.96
CA ARG A 69 -6.63 -15.05 9.08
C ARG A 69 -6.16 -13.73 8.47
N LYS A 70 -5.33 -12.96 9.21
CA LYS A 70 -4.97 -11.59 8.84
C LYS A 70 -3.49 -11.41 8.50
N GLN A 71 -2.77 -12.52 8.28
CA GLN A 71 -1.40 -12.49 7.79
C GLN A 71 -1.34 -11.81 6.43
N ILE A 72 -0.46 -10.80 6.33
CA ILE A 72 -0.13 -10.16 5.07
C ILE A 72 0.74 -11.10 4.25
N LYS A 73 0.43 -11.24 2.97
CA LYS A 73 1.21 -12.04 2.01
C LYS A 73 2.02 -11.13 1.10
N LYS A 74 3.12 -11.64 0.58
CA LYS A 74 3.93 -10.93 -0.40
C LYS A 74 3.08 -10.41 -1.56
N TYR A 75 3.30 -9.16 -1.92
CA TYR A 75 2.56 -8.37 -2.91
C TYR A 75 1.12 -7.98 -2.53
N ASP A 76 0.69 -8.23 -1.29
CA ASP A 76 -0.50 -7.54 -0.80
C ASP A 76 -0.26 -6.02 -0.78
N THR A 77 -1.28 -5.26 -1.12
CA THR A 77 -1.29 -3.81 -0.94
C THR A 77 -1.88 -3.46 0.41
N ILE A 78 -1.17 -2.67 1.20
CA ILE A 78 -1.66 -2.17 2.49
C ILE A 78 -2.11 -0.73 2.30
N LEU A 79 -3.40 -0.47 2.54
CA LEU A 79 -4.08 0.80 2.36
C LEU A 79 -4.29 1.49 3.71
N GLU A 80 -3.95 2.77 3.85
CA GLU A 80 -4.31 3.61 4.99
C GLU A 80 -5.78 4.02 4.89
N ARG A 81 -6.64 3.40 5.71
CA ARG A 81 -8.08 3.67 5.74
C ARG A 81 -8.50 4.69 6.79
N SER A 82 -7.67 4.90 7.82
CA SER A 82 -7.95 5.83 8.92
C SER A 82 -6.69 6.53 9.38
N GLY A 83 -6.84 7.71 9.94
CA GLY A 83 -5.73 8.57 10.35
C GLY A 83 -5.57 9.75 9.41
N GLY A 84 -4.54 9.71 8.58
CA GLY A 84 -4.23 10.77 7.65
C GLY A 84 -3.92 12.12 8.29
N THR A 85 -3.38 13.02 7.49
CA THR A 85 -3.11 14.42 7.87
C THR A 85 -3.58 15.34 6.75
N ALA A 86 -3.46 16.65 6.94
CA ALA A 86 -3.77 17.62 5.88
C ALA A 86 -2.88 17.40 4.63
N ASP A 87 -1.59 17.10 4.86
CA ASP A 87 -0.62 16.88 3.78
C ASP A 87 -0.71 15.46 3.21
N ASN A 88 -0.98 14.47 4.06
CA ASN A 88 -1.14 13.07 3.69
C ASN A 88 -2.56 12.58 4.05
N PRO A 89 -3.55 12.84 3.19
CA PRO A 89 -4.91 12.34 3.42
C PRO A 89 -4.93 10.80 3.43
N VAL A 90 -5.95 10.21 4.06
CA VAL A 90 -6.18 8.75 3.97
C VAL A 90 -6.24 8.28 2.52
N GLY A 91 -5.92 7.02 2.29
CA GLY A 91 -5.87 6.45 0.93
C GLY A 91 -4.45 6.19 0.43
N ARG A 92 -3.40 6.45 1.24
CA ARG A 92 -2.03 6.04 0.91
C ARG A 92 -1.95 4.53 0.84
N VAL A 93 -1.12 4.05 -0.09
CA VAL A 93 -0.85 2.61 -0.24
C VAL A 93 0.64 2.33 -0.16
N VAL A 94 0.98 1.15 0.31
CA VAL A 94 2.34 0.58 0.28
C VAL A 94 2.26 -0.87 -0.18
N LEU A 95 3.28 -1.32 -0.89
CA LEU A 95 3.42 -2.72 -1.30
C LEU A 95 4.13 -3.49 -0.19
N PHE A 96 3.61 -4.67 0.15
CA PHE A 96 4.29 -5.59 1.07
C PHE A 96 5.18 -6.56 0.28
N GLU A 97 6.49 -6.50 0.52
CA GLU A 97 7.48 -7.28 -0.24
C GLU A 97 8.22 -8.33 0.61
N GLU A 98 7.87 -8.48 1.90
CA GLU A 98 8.52 -9.40 2.81
C GLU A 98 7.94 -10.81 2.74
N ASP A 99 8.77 -11.80 3.04
CA ASP A 99 8.36 -13.21 3.12
C ASP A 99 8.05 -13.66 4.57
N ASN A 100 8.30 -12.78 5.56
CA ASN A 100 8.10 -13.08 6.98
C ASN A 100 6.65 -12.79 7.42
N LEU A 101 6.31 -13.31 8.62
CA LEU A 101 5.02 -13.07 9.24
C LEU A 101 4.88 -11.63 9.73
N PHE A 102 3.93 -10.92 9.15
CA PHE A 102 3.51 -9.59 9.58
C PHE A 102 1.99 -9.47 9.54
N LEU A 103 1.46 -8.62 10.42
CA LEU A 103 0.12 -8.07 10.32
C LEU A 103 0.23 -6.55 10.15
N CYS A 104 -0.89 -5.88 9.92
CA CYS A 104 -0.99 -4.43 9.96
C CYS A 104 -2.03 -3.98 10.98
N ASN A 105 -1.96 -2.73 11.42
CA ASN A 105 -2.83 -2.20 12.46
C ASN A 105 -4.26 -1.91 11.93
N ASN A 106 -5.19 -1.68 12.84
CA ASN A 106 -6.61 -1.43 12.55
C ASN A 106 -6.91 -0.11 11.80
N PHE A 107 -5.91 0.76 11.59
CA PHE A 107 -6.01 1.94 10.74
C PHE A 107 -5.75 1.63 9.26
N THR A 108 -5.42 0.41 8.95
CA THR A 108 -5.11 -0.06 7.61
C THR A 108 -6.10 -1.12 7.13
N GLN A 109 -6.11 -1.35 5.82
CA GLN A 109 -6.85 -2.38 5.12
C GLN A 109 -5.90 -3.11 4.19
N VAL A 110 -5.89 -4.43 4.22
CA VAL A 110 -5.19 -5.24 3.22
C VAL A 110 -6.08 -5.41 1.99
N LEU A 111 -5.49 -5.23 0.82
CA LEU A 111 -6.08 -5.54 -0.48
C LEU A 111 -5.23 -6.62 -1.13
N ARG A 112 -5.79 -7.79 -1.34
CA ARG A 112 -5.20 -8.92 -2.05
C ARG A 112 -5.87 -9.03 -3.40
N PHE A 113 -5.06 -9.02 -4.46
CA PHE A 113 -5.56 -8.99 -5.82
C PHE A 113 -5.54 -10.37 -6.49
N LYS A 114 -6.45 -10.56 -7.45
CA LYS A 114 -6.49 -11.66 -8.41
C LYS A 114 -6.77 -11.11 -9.80
N ASP A 115 -6.51 -11.89 -10.83
CA ASP A 115 -6.79 -11.57 -12.23
C ASP A 115 -6.08 -10.30 -12.75
N VAL A 116 -5.09 -9.81 -12.01
CA VAL A 116 -4.20 -8.68 -12.33
C VAL A 116 -2.87 -8.89 -11.62
N ASP A 117 -1.74 -8.45 -12.19
CA ASP A 117 -0.48 -8.46 -11.43
C ASP A 117 -0.63 -7.56 -10.19
N PRO A 118 -0.49 -8.09 -8.95
CA PRO A 118 -0.74 -7.32 -7.73
C PRO A 118 0.18 -6.11 -7.58
N ARG A 119 1.39 -6.15 -8.15
CA ARG A 119 2.33 -5.02 -8.18
C ARG A 119 1.84 -3.94 -9.15
N PHE A 120 1.28 -4.33 -10.30
CA PHE A 120 0.67 -3.40 -11.25
C PHE A 120 -0.54 -2.69 -10.61
N ALA A 121 -1.42 -3.44 -9.95
CA ALA A 121 -2.55 -2.89 -9.21
C ALA A 121 -2.11 -1.92 -8.11
N PHE A 122 -1.05 -2.26 -7.36
CA PHE A 122 -0.44 -1.35 -6.39
C PHE A 122 0.05 -0.06 -7.06
N TYR A 123 0.78 -0.13 -8.17
CA TYR A 123 1.28 1.06 -8.86
C TYR A 123 0.14 1.93 -9.39
N ALA A 124 -0.94 1.33 -9.92
CA ALA A 124 -2.12 2.08 -10.35
C ALA A 124 -2.72 2.91 -9.18
N LEU A 125 -2.91 2.29 -8.01
CA LEU A 125 -3.40 2.96 -6.82
C LEU A 125 -2.41 4.00 -6.27
N TYR A 126 -1.12 3.68 -6.25
CA TYR A 126 -0.08 4.60 -5.82
C TYR A 126 -0.05 5.87 -6.67
N TYR A 127 -0.05 5.74 -8.01
CA TYR A 127 -0.06 6.89 -8.90
C TYR A 127 -1.38 7.65 -8.84
N PHE A 128 -2.51 6.95 -8.73
CA PHE A 128 -3.79 7.63 -8.50
C PHE A 128 -3.74 8.50 -7.24
N TYR A 129 -3.24 7.97 -6.14
CA TYR A 129 -3.08 8.75 -4.90
C TYR A 129 -2.17 9.96 -5.09
N GLN A 130 -1.06 9.85 -5.81
CA GLN A 130 -0.12 10.95 -6.02
C GLN A 130 -0.70 12.07 -6.89
N THR A 131 -1.48 11.72 -7.89
CA THR A 131 -1.94 12.68 -8.92
C THR A 131 -3.37 13.18 -8.72
N ASN A 132 -4.21 12.46 -7.97
CA ASN A 132 -5.62 12.79 -7.76
C ASN A 132 -5.94 13.16 -6.29
N ARG A 133 -5.10 13.98 -5.66
CA ARG A 133 -5.22 14.36 -4.26
C ARG A 133 -6.60 14.95 -3.89
N THR A 134 -7.22 15.71 -4.79
CA THR A 134 -8.57 16.27 -4.58
C THR A 134 -9.62 15.18 -4.53
N ALA A 135 -9.58 14.23 -5.47
CA ALA A 135 -10.49 13.09 -5.48
C ALA A 135 -10.33 12.25 -4.20
N ILE A 136 -9.10 11.94 -3.81
CA ILE A 136 -8.79 11.20 -2.56
C ILE A 136 -9.36 11.92 -1.33
N ARG A 137 -9.18 13.26 -1.22
CA ARG A 137 -9.76 14.03 -0.11
C ARG A 137 -11.28 13.96 -0.08
N SER A 138 -11.94 13.94 -1.24
CA SER A 138 -13.40 13.81 -1.34
C SER A 138 -13.93 12.44 -0.91
N MET A 139 -13.08 11.42 -0.89
CA MET A 139 -13.40 10.08 -0.39
C MET A 139 -13.22 9.97 1.13
N GLY A 140 -12.57 10.95 1.77
CA GLY A 140 -12.39 11.01 3.22
C GLY A 140 -13.55 11.68 3.93
N SER A 141 -13.91 11.17 5.11
CA SER A 141 -14.83 11.84 6.04
C SER A 141 -14.11 12.11 7.36
N LYS A 142 -14.38 13.25 7.99
CA LYS A 142 -13.88 13.54 9.34
C LYS A 142 -15.00 13.29 10.34
N THR A 143 -14.80 12.28 11.18
CA THR A 143 -15.61 12.08 12.39
C THR A 143 -14.68 12.18 13.60
N THR A 144 -14.98 13.05 14.56
CA THR A 144 -14.20 13.19 15.82
C THR A 144 -12.69 13.45 15.64
N GLY A 145 -12.31 14.21 14.60
CA GLY A 145 -10.90 14.60 14.35
C GLY A 145 -10.08 13.59 13.54
N ILE A 146 -10.51 12.35 13.41
CA ILE A 146 -9.86 11.32 12.62
C ILE A 146 -10.47 11.25 11.22
N GLN A 147 -9.64 11.25 10.18
CA GLN A 147 -10.10 11.00 8.82
C GLN A 147 -10.35 9.50 8.64
N ASN A 148 -11.46 9.16 8.00
CA ASN A 148 -11.78 7.80 7.60
C ASN A 148 -12.07 7.77 6.10
N LEU A 149 -11.51 6.78 5.40
CA LEU A 149 -11.70 6.57 3.97
C LEU A 149 -13.05 5.89 3.71
N ASN A 150 -13.82 6.41 2.77
CA ASN A 150 -14.98 5.71 2.25
C ASN A 150 -14.53 4.61 1.31
N MET A 151 -14.49 3.38 1.83
CA MET A 151 -14.00 2.21 1.11
C MET A 151 -14.81 1.92 -0.16
N SER A 152 -16.15 2.12 -0.14
CA SER A 152 -16.97 1.89 -1.32
C SER A 152 -16.60 2.82 -2.48
N LYS A 153 -16.31 4.10 -2.19
CA LYS A 153 -15.82 5.03 -3.21
C LYS A 153 -14.41 4.72 -3.66
N TYR A 154 -13.54 4.34 -2.71
CA TYR A 154 -12.14 4.01 -3.04
C TYR A 154 -12.02 2.80 -3.97
N LEU A 155 -12.83 1.79 -3.74
CA LEU A 155 -12.84 0.56 -4.54
C LEU A 155 -13.42 0.75 -5.95
N GLU A 156 -14.03 1.90 -6.27
CA GLU A 156 -14.41 2.29 -7.65
C GLU A 156 -13.26 2.94 -8.44
N ILE A 157 -12.08 3.14 -7.87
CA ILE A 157 -10.90 3.60 -8.61
C ILE A 157 -10.59 2.59 -9.72
N GLY A 158 -10.40 3.09 -10.94
CA GLY A 158 -10.11 2.24 -12.10
C GLY A 158 -8.64 1.82 -12.17
N ILE A 159 -8.40 0.54 -12.41
CA ILE A 159 -7.10 -0.01 -12.82
C ILE A 159 -7.12 -0.16 -14.34
N PRO A 160 -6.11 0.32 -15.10
CA PRO A 160 -6.06 0.19 -16.55
C PRO A 160 -6.11 -1.28 -17.01
N ASN A 161 -6.90 -1.56 -18.05
CA ASN A 161 -7.06 -2.90 -18.66
C ASN A 161 -5.86 -3.25 -19.55
N ALA A 162 -4.65 -3.20 -18.98
CA ALA A 162 -3.44 -3.57 -19.69
C ALA A 162 -3.32 -5.09 -19.86
N SER A 163 -2.70 -5.53 -20.97
CA SER A 163 -2.38 -6.94 -21.14
C SER A 163 -1.39 -7.43 -20.07
N ASP A 164 -1.37 -8.74 -19.80
CA ASP A 164 -0.41 -9.33 -18.85
C ASP A 164 1.04 -9.02 -19.19
N GLU A 165 1.35 -8.90 -20.49
CA GLU A 165 2.68 -8.54 -20.98
C GLU A 165 3.02 -7.08 -20.63
N ASP A 166 2.10 -6.14 -20.88
CA ASP A 166 2.28 -4.73 -20.56
C ASP A 166 2.37 -4.49 -19.05
N GLN A 167 1.54 -5.19 -18.27
CA GLN A 167 1.62 -5.14 -16.80
C GLN A 167 3.02 -5.55 -16.31
N LYS A 168 3.54 -6.68 -16.77
CA LYS A 168 4.87 -7.20 -16.39
C LYS A 168 5.99 -6.28 -16.86
N ALA A 169 5.91 -5.78 -18.09
CA ALA A 169 6.89 -4.85 -18.64
C ALA A 169 6.95 -3.56 -17.79
N PHE A 170 5.78 -2.99 -17.48
CA PHE A 170 5.68 -1.80 -16.63
C PHE A 170 6.27 -2.04 -15.23
N VAL A 171 5.88 -3.13 -14.57
CA VAL A 171 6.38 -3.47 -13.22
C VAL A 171 7.91 -3.59 -13.23
N THR A 172 8.48 -4.23 -14.25
CA THR A 172 9.94 -4.36 -14.38
C THR A 172 10.63 -3.00 -14.45
N ILE A 173 10.10 -2.07 -15.25
CA ILE A 173 10.63 -0.71 -15.37
C ILE A 173 10.50 0.06 -14.06
N ALA A 174 9.35 -0.04 -13.39
CA ALA A 174 9.09 0.65 -12.14
C ALA A 174 10.03 0.18 -11.01
N GLU A 175 10.22 -1.13 -10.89
CA GLU A 175 11.16 -1.73 -9.92
C GLU A 175 12.61 -1.34 -10.18
N GLN A 176 13.02 -1.25 -11.47
CA GLN A 176 14.35 -0.77 -11.83
C GLN A 176 14.56 0.70 -11.49
N ALA A 177 13.56 1.55 -11.77
CA ALA A 177 13.61 2.97 -11.43
C ALA A 177 13.69 3.20 -9.90
N ASP A 178 13.00 2.38 -9.11
CA ASP A 178 13.09 2.44 -7.66
C ASP A 178 14.50 2.02 -7.16
N LYS A 179 15.10 1.00 -7.75
CA LYS A 179 16.47 0.55 -7.41
C LYS A 179 17.54 1.58 -7.79
N SER A 180 17.41 2.25 -8.94
CA SER A 180 18.36 3.26 -9.40
C SER A 180 18.40 4.49 -8.48
N LYS A 181 17.24 4.95 -7.99
CA LYS A 181 17.18 6.04 -7.00
C LYS A 181 17.91 5.70 -5.69
N PHE A 182 17.91 4.44 -5.29
CA PHE A 182 18.68 3.98 -4.13
C PHE A 182 20.18 3.80 -4.45
N GLY A 183 20.54 3.43 -5.68
CA GLY A 183 21.91 3.31 -6.16
C GLY A 183 22.63 4.66 -6.23
N ASP A 184 21.97 5.66 -6.79
CA ASP A 184 22.51 7.02 -6.90
C ASP A 184 22.73 7.68 -5.53
N PHE A 185 21.84 7.43 -4.56
CA PHE A 185 22.02 7.94 -3.20
C PHE A 185 23.20 7.29 -2.47
N LYS A 186 23.44 5.98 -2.69
CA LYS A 186 24.59 5.26 -2.12
C LYS A 186 25.91 5.70 -2.75
N SER A 187 25.96 5.89 -4.06
CA SER A 187 27.18 6.36 -4.75
C SER A 187 27.52 7.81 -4.36
N GLN A 188 26.55 8.71 -4.28
CA GLN A 188 26.76 10.07 -3.81
C GLN A 188 27.24 10.15 -2.35
N PHE A 189 26.76 9.23 -1.48
CA PHE A 189 27.20 9.19 -0.08
C PHE A 189 28.61 8.62 0.09
N ILE A 190 29.05 7.69 -0.79
CA ILE A 190 30.40 7.11 -0.77
C ILE A 190 31.42 8.10 -1.37
N GLU A 191 31.03 8.97 -2.30
CA GLU A 191 31.93 10.00 -2.86
C GLU A 191 32.09 11.23 -1.94
N MET A 192 31.29 11.35 -0.87
CA MET A 192 31.40 12.44 0.12
C MET A 192 32.26 12.12 1.34
N PHE A 193 32.78 10.89 1.49
CA PHE A 193 33.66 10.43 2.56
C PHE A 193 34.83 9.60 2.01
#